data_3b4ee106c7d4b6af68f79c54d320b43b
#
_entry.id   3b4ee106c7d4b6af68f79c54d320b43b
#
_cell.length_a   1.000
_cell.length_b   1.000
_cell.length_c   1.000
_cell.angle_alpha   90.00
_cell.angle_beta   90.00
_cell.angle_gamma   90.00
#
_symmetry.space_group_name_H-M   'P 1'
#
loop_
_entity.id
_entity.type
_entity.pdbx_description
1 polymer ?
#
loop_
_entity_poly.entity_id
_entity_poly.type
_entity_poly.pdbx_seq_one_letter_code
_entity_poly.pdbx_strand_id
1 'polypeptide(L)'
;MKILKYLGIALLVFGAIFATLYFIKTNSKPLIEYDVQTPMILSIEKKTVVTGTVIPEDEVEIKPQISGIIEKLFVDEGDLVINGDLLAKVKVVPNEQTLNSAKGRLSNTLILLRNAEVEFKRNQSLFEKEIISKQQFDNAKLSYDQAEQNVKNARSDLQIIKLGSAGGSTIANTNIRATVAGTILEIPVKEGDQVIESNNFNAGTTIATVADLNKMIFEGKVDEAEVSKLTVGMPLNVNLGAIQDKDFDARLKFIAPKGNEDQGTVQFKIEGDVYLDNSIFIRAGYSANASLVLEKKDSVMGISEALLQFDKISNDPYVEVKNDK
;
A
#
# COMPACT_ATOMS: atom_id res chain seq x y z
N MET A 1 99.98 -17.18 34.11
CA MET A 1 98.87 -17.58 34.93
C MET A 1 98.03 -16.44 35.57
N LYS A 2 98.56 -15.25 35.79
CA LYS A 2 97.79 -14.11 36.41
C LYS A 2 96.74 -13.49 35.47
N ILE A 3 96.98 -13.37 34.13
CA ILE A 3 96.09 -12.76 33.14
C ILE A 3 94.84 -13.59 32.95
N LEU A 4 94.87 -14.93 32.98
CA LEU A 4 93.70 -15.81 32.81
C LEU A 4 92.71 -15.70 33.98
N LYS A 5 93.25 -15.45 35.22
CA LYS A 5 92.41 -15.19 36.38
C LYS A 5 91.65 -13.88 36.31
N TYR A 6 92.26 -12.83 35.78
CA TYR A 6 91.60 -11.54 35.61
C TYR A 6 90.58 -11.57 34.49
N LEU A 7 90.80 -12.32 33.44
CA LEU A 7 89.83 -12.53 32.36
C LEU A 7 88.55 -13.31 32.84
N GLY A 8 88.73 -14.32 33.70
CA GLY A 8 87.63 -15.07 34.31
C GLY A 8 86.79 -14.20 35.24
N ILE A 9 87.45 -13.33 36.04
CA ILE A 9 86.75 -12.41 36.95
C ILE A 9 85.95 -11.35 36.12
N ALA A 10 86.54 -10.82 35.06
CA ALA A 10 85.92 -9.85 34.18
C ALA A 10 84.64 -10.46 33.49
N LEU A 11 84.69 -11.72 33.07
CA LEU A 11 83.56 -12.44 32.44
C LEU A 11 82.44 -12.73 33.44
N LEU A 12 82.80 -13.04 34.72
CA LEU A 12 81.84 -13.21 35.81
C LEU A 12 81.12 -11.89 36.16
N VAL A 13 81.87 -10.81 36.24
CA VAL A 13 81.30 -9.48 36.51
C VAL A 13 80.41 -9.03 35.36
N PHE A 14 80.80 -9.24 34.09
CA PHE A 14 79.95 -8.95 32.92
C PHE A 14 78.74 -9.77 32.88
N GLY A 15 78.78 -11.08 33.22
CA GLY A 15 77.68 -11.96 33.34
C GLY A 15 76.68 -11.56 34.44
N ALA A 16 77.24 -11.09 35.62
CA ALA A 16 76.42 -10.60 36.70
C ALA A 16 75.72 -9.28 36.36
N ILE A 17 76.39 -8.35 35.68
CA ILE A 17 75.79 -7.10 35.19
C ILE A 17 74.70 -7.39 34.14
N PHE A 18 74.95 -8.30 33.20
CA PHE A 18 74.02 -8.70 32.20
C PHE A 18 72.76 -9.36 32.81
N ALA A 19 72.93 -10.25 33.80
CA ALA A 19 71.85 -10.89 34.52
C ALA A 19 71.01 -9.89 35.31
N THR A 20 71.65 -8.90 35.99
CA THR A 20 70.93 -7.85 36.73
C THR A 20 70.15 -6.94 35.78
N LEU A 21 70.72 -6.52 34.66
CA LEU A 21 70.03 -5.72 33.65
C LEU A 21 68.86 -6.50 32.99
N TYR A 22 69.08 -7.79 32.73
CA TYR A 22 68.04 -8.67 32.22
C TYR A 22 66.83 -8.83 33.20
N PHE A 23 67.15 -9.02 34.50
CA PHE A 23 66.11 -9.12 35.55
C PHE A 23 65.37 -7.80 35.76
N ILE A 24 66.04 -6.64 35.67
CA ILE A 24 65.45 -5.30 35.78
C ILE A 24 64.51 -5.09 34.58
N LYS A 25 64.92 -5.44 33.36
CA LYS A 25 64.13 -5.30 32.14
C LYS A 25 62.94 -6.24 32.12
N THR A 26 63.05 -7.46 32.64
CA THR A 26 61.97 -8.45 32.65
C THR A 26 60.98 -8.20 33.77
N ASN A 27 61.39 -7.51 34.84
CA ASN A 27 60.52 -7.26 36.00
C ASN A 27 59.98 -5.83 36.05
N SER A 28 60.25 -5.00 35.01
CA SER A 28 59.56 -3.73 34.83
C SER A 28 58.15 -4.01 34.35
N LYS A 29 57.16 -3.92 35.25
CA LYS A 29 55.75 -3.94 34.86
C LYS A 29 55.51 -2.83 33.83
N PRO A 30 54.82 -3.10 32.72
CA PRO A 30 54.48 -2.03 31.79
C PRO A 30 53.69 -0.96 32.56
N LEU A 31 54.06 0.29 32.39
CA LEU A 31 53.26 1.41 32.85
C LEU A 31 51.87 1.26 32.20
N ILE A 32 50.86 0.97 33.01
CA ILE A 32 49.48 0.95 32.55
C ILE A 32 49.13 2.42 32.38
N GLU A 33 49.03 2.84 31.12
CA GLU A 33 48.53 4.17 30.76
C GLU A 33 47.00 4.08 30.73
N TYR A 34 46.39 4.74 31.69
CA TYR A 34 44.91 4.79 31.77
C TYR A 34 44.43 5.94 30.89
N ASP A 35 43.55 5.62 29.93
CA ASP A 35 42.79 6.63 29.20
C ASP A 35 41.64 7.10 30.10
N VAL A 36 41.67 8.37 30.47
CA VAL A 36 40.71 8.96 31.42
C VAL A 36 39.71 9.80 30.65
N GLN A 37 38.45 9.41 30.73
CA GLN A 37 37.33 10.16 30.14
C GLN A 37 36.49 10.81 31.25
N THR A 38 36.00 12.02 31.00
CA THR A 38 35.06 12.69 31.90
C THR A 38 33.62 12.31 31.53
N PRO A 39 32.77 12.04 32.54
CA PRO A 39 31.32 11.82 32.29
C PRO A 39 30.73 13.03 31.57
N MET A 40 29.88 12.77 30.60
CA MET A 40 29.15 13.78 29.83
C MET A 40 27.65 13.72 30.14
N ILE A 41 26.99 14.90 30.12
CA ILE A 41 25.54 14.95 30.17
C ILE A 41 25.03 14.74 28.76
N LEU A 42 24.24 13.71 28.54
CA LEU A 42 23.70 13.35 27.23
C LEU A 42 22.25 12.85 27.36
N SER A 43 21.56 12.82 26.26
CA SER A 43 20.25 12.19 26.13
C SER A 43 20.42 10.75 25.65
N ILE A 44 19.81 9.81 26.36
CA ILE A 44 19.77 8.40 25.97
C ILE A 44 18.37 8.07 25.49
N GLU A 45 18.29 7.47 24.30
CA GLU A 45 17.05 7.05 23.68
C GLU A 45 17.08 5.53 23.48
N LYS A 46 16.03 4.86 23.99
CA LYS A 46 15.78 3.45 23.67
C LYS A 46 14.93 3.40 22.44
N LYS A 47 15.49 2.93 21.33
CA LYS A 47 14.81 2.82 20.04
C LYS A 47 14.49 1.37 19.72
N THR A 48 13.37 1.13 19.05
CA THR A 48 13.11 -0.10 18.31
C THR A 48 13.01 0.22 16.83
N VAL A 49 13.35 -0.76 15.99
CA VAL A 49 13.29 -0.60 14.54
C VAL A 49 12.26 -1.59 14.00
N VAL A 50 11.31 -1.07 13.26
CA VAL A 50 10.24 -1.83 12.62
C VAL A 50 10.46 -1.81 11.12
N THR A 51 10.54 -2.99 10.53
CA THR A 51 10.60 -3.15 9.07
C THR A 51 9.19 -3.14 8.48
N GLY A 52 9.05 -2.51 7.32
CA GLY A 52 7.78 -2.41 6.63
C GLY A 52 7.94 -1.87 5.22
N THR A 53 6.87 -1.30 4.70
CA THR A 53 6.79 -0.68 3.38
C THR A 53 6.11 0.68 3.47
N VAL A 54 6.44 1.55 2.53
CA VAL A 54 5.71 2.81 2.35
C VAL A 54 4.74 2.64 1.19
N ILE A 55 3.45 2.80 1.48
CA ILE A 55 2.35 2.62 0.54
C ILE A 55 1.45 3.87 0.56
N PRO A 56 0.64 4.11 -0.48
CA PRO A 56 -0.40 5.15 -0.42
C PRO A 56 -1.39 4.89 0.71
N GLU A 57 -1.93 5.96 1.29
CA GLU A 57 -2.97 5.86 2.33
C GLU A 57 -4.22 5.15 1.81
N ASP A 58 -4.64 5.51 0.58
CA ASP A 58 -5.79 4.94 -0.10
C ASP A 58 -5.42 4.51 -1.51
N GLU A 59 -5.73 3.27 -1.85
CA GLU A 59 -5.66 2.73 -3.21
C GLU A 59 -7.07 2.40 -3.70
N VAL A 60 -7.44 2.94 -4.85
CA VAL A 60 -8.77 2.73 -5.43
C VAL A 60 -8.67 1.89 -6.68
N GLU A 61 -9.23 0.70 -6.63
CA GLU A 61 -9.36 -0.18 -7.77
C GLU A 61 -10.54 0.25 -8.65
N ILE A 62 -10.24 0.62 -9.88
CA ILE A 62 -11.24 0.97 -10.91
C ILE A 62 -11.68 -0.31 -11.60
N LYS A 63 -12.98 -0.62 -11.49
CA LYS A 63 -13.58 -1.84 -12.02
C LYS A 63 -14.68 -1.50 -13.03
N PRO A 64 -14.92 -2.35 -14.05
CA PRO A 64 -15.97 -2.13 -15.02
C PRO A 64 -17.36 -2.39 -14.39
N GLN A 65 -18.35 -1.62 -14.85
CA GLN A 65 -19.76 -1.82 -14.53
C GLN A 65 -20.47 -2.78 -15.49
N ILE A 66 -19.72 -3.29 -16.49
CA ILE A 66 -20.25 -4.16 -17.52
C ILE A 66 -19.16 -5.13 -17.97
N SER A 67 -19.55 -6.38 -18.18
CA SER A 67 -18.64 -7.40 -18.70
C SER A 67 -18.45 -7.26 -20.21
N GLY A 68 -17.23 -7.50 -20.69
CA GLY A 68 -16.89 -7.38 -22.10
C GLY A 68 -15.41 -7.62 -22.38
N ILE A 69 -14.92 -7.03 -23.47
CA ILE A 69 -13.53 -7.08 -23.87
C ILE A 69 -12.97 -5.64 -23.87
N ILE A 70 -11.75 -5.44 -23.37
CA ILE A 70 -11.07 -4.15 -23.46
C ILE A 70 -10.85 -3.82 -24.93
N GLU A 71 -11.54 -2.80 -25.41
CA GLU A 71 -11.39 -2.32 -26.80
C GLU A 71 -10.15 -1.44 -26.94
N LYS A 72 -9.91 -0.57 -25.94
CA LYS A 72 -8.77 0.34 -25.93
C LYS A 72 -8.45 0.81 -24.50
N LEU A 73 -7.17 0.96 -24.21
CA LEU A 73 -6.63 1.67 -23.06
C LEU A 73 -6.18 3.06 -23.50
N PHE A 74 -6.41 4.08 -22.68
CA PHE A 74 -6.12 5.49 -22.97
C PHE A 74 -5.05 6.08 -22.05
N VAL A 75 -4.58 5.30 -21.09
CA VAL A 75 -3.65 5.70 -20.04
C VAL A 75 -2.61 4.62 -19.84
N ASP A 76 -1.46 5.01 -19.31
CA ASP A 76 -0.35 4.14 -18.95
C ASP A 76 -0.07 4.21 -17.44
N GLU A 77 0.68 3.23 -16.92
CA GLU A 77 1.14 3.24 -15.53
C GLU A 77 2.05 4.44 -15.27
N GLY A 78 1.78 5.18 -14.20
CA GLY A 78 2.47 6.41 -13.84
C GLY A 78 1.77 7.69 -14.30
N ASP A 79 0.72 7.60 -15.13
CA ASP A 79 -0.04 8.77 -15.56
C ASP A 79 -0.82 9.40 -14.40
N LEU A 80 -0.90 10.72 -14.42
CA LEU A 80 -1.76 11.49 -13.51
C LEU A 80 -3.15 11.61 -14.11
N VAL A 81 -4.16 11.26 -13.33
CA VAL A 81 -5.57 11.35 -13.74
C VAL A 81 -6.40 12.15 -12.74
N ILE A 82 -7.44 12.79 -13.24
CA ILE A 82 -8.45 13.45 -12.42
C ILE A 82 -9.77 12.68 -12.49
N ASN A 83 -10.65 12.96 -11.53
CA ASN A 83 -11.98 12.34 -11.51
C ASN A 83 -12.73 12.62 -12.82
N GLY A 84 -13.21 11.56 -13.48
CA GLY A 84 -13.91 11.61 -14.76
C GLY A 84 -13.06 11.33 -16.00
N ASP A 85 -11.72 11.29 -15.88
CA ASP A 85 -10.83 10.98 -17.02
C ASP A 85 -11.10 9.57 -17.56
N LEU A 86 -11.01 9.44 -18.87
CA LEU A 86 -11.25 8.18 -19.58
C LEU A 86 -10.01 7.27 -19.49
N LEU A 87 -10.14 6.14 -18.82
CA LEU A 87 -9.06 5.17 -18.63
C LEU A 87 -9.09 4.07 -19.69
N ALA A 88 -10.27 3.49 -19.90
CA ALA A 88 -10.44 2.37 -20.81
C ALA A 88 -11.81 2.40 -21.49
N LYS A 89 -11.92 1.70 -22.61
CA LYS A 89 -13.18 1.45 -23.30
C LYS A 89 -13.41 -0.05 -23.38
N VAL A 90 -14.57 -0.49 -22.90
CA VAL A 90 -15.01 -1.89 -22.95
C VAL A 90 -16.02 -2.08 -24.08
N LYS A 91 -15.81 -3.09 -24.89
CA LYS A 91 -16.74 -3.54 -25.93
C LYS A 91 -17.57 -4.69 -25.36
N VAL A 92 -18.87 -4.51 -25.32
CA VAL A 92 -19.80 -5.56 -24.89
C VAL A 92 -19.79 -6.73 -25.87
N VAL A 93 -19.66 -7.94 -25.36
CA VAL A 93 -19.82 -9.17 -26.12
C VAL A 93 -21.08 -9.87 -25.62
N PRO A 94 -22.24 -9.65 -26.24
CA PRO A 94 -23.47 -10.22 -25.76
C PRO A 94 -23.50 -11.73 -25.96
N ASN A 95 -24.14 -12.44 -25.01
CA ASN A 95 -24.43 -13.85 -25.17
C ASN A 95 -25.39 -14.04 -26.35
N GLU A 96 -25.03 -14.87 -27.31
CA GLU A 96 -25.80 -15.16 -28.53
C GLU A 96 -27.24 -15.61 -28.26
N GLN A 97 -27.47 -16.46 -27.25
CA GLN A 97 -28.76 -16.94 -26.88
C GLN A 97 -29.66 -15.81 -26.34
N THR A 98 -29.12 -14.97 -25.46
CA THR A 98 -29.83 -13.81 -24.89
C THR A 98 -30.16 -12.80 -25.98
N LEU A 99 -29.18 -12.53 -26.89
CA LEU A 99 -29.40 -11.65 -28.04
C LEU A 99 -30.50 -12.14 -28.97
N ASN A 100 -30.49 -13.43 -29.30
CA ASN A 100 -31.54 -14.03 -30.16
C ASN A 100 -32.90 -14.03 -29.50
N SER A 101 -33.00 -14.29 -28.17
CA SER A 101 -34.24 -14.20 -27.41
C SER A 101 -34.80 -12.77 -27.42
N ALA A 102 -33.97 -11.74 -27.25
CA ALA A 102 -34.39 -10.35 -27.29
C ALA A 102 -34.85 -9.91 -28.68
N LYS A 103 -34.15 -10.37 -29.75
CA LYS A 103 -34.59 -10.15 -31.14
C LYS A 103 -35.94 -10.80 -31.39
N GLY A 104 -36.18 -12.03 -30.92
CA GLY A 104 -37.45 -12.74 -31.03
C GLY A 104 -38.57 -12.00 -30.31
N ARG A 105 -38.32 -11.51 -29.08
CA ARG A 105 -39.31 -10.70 -28.33
C ARG A 105 -39.68 -9.43 -29.07
N LEU A 106 -38.69 -8.68 -29.60
CA LEU A 106 -38.97 -7.49 -30.42
C LEU A 106 -39.78 -7.81 -31.64
N SER A 107 -39.46 -8.89 -32.35
CA SER A 107 -40.26 -9.34 -33.53
C SER A 107 -41.70 -9.63 -33.17
N ASN A 108 -41.96 -10.33 -32.07
CA ASN A 108 -43.32 -10.64 -31.60
C ASN A 108 -44.10 -9.37 -31.22
N THR A 109 -43.48 -8.43 -30.50
CA THR A 109 -44.15 -7.17 -30.13
C THR A 109 -44.45 -6.29 -31.33
N LEU A 110 -43.60 -6.30 -32.38
CA LEU A 110 -43.88 -5.60 -33.65
C LEU A 110 -45.08 -6.20 -34.37
N ILE A 111 -45.27 -7.51 -34.37
CA ILE A 111 -46.45 -8.17 -34.96
C ILE A 111 -47.72 -7.76 -34.19
N LEU A 112 -47.66 -7.77 -32.85
CA LEU A 112 -48.78 -7.35 -31.98
C LEU A 112 -49.15 -5.88 -32.23
N LEU A 113 -48.15 -4.99 -32.32
CA LEU A 113 -48.36 -3.57 -32.63
C LEU A 113 -49.06 -3.40 -33.98
N ARG A 114 -48.59 -4.09 -35.03
CA ARG A 114 -49.23 -4.04 -36.35
C ARG A 114 -50.71 -4.46 -36.30
N ASN A 115 -51.02 -5.53 -35.56
CA ASN A 115 -52.37 -5.99 -35.40
C ASN A 115 -53.25 -4.95 -34.66
N ALA A 116 -52.71 -4.39 -33.55
CA ALA A 116 -53.39 -3.35 -32.80
C ALA A 116 -53.59 -2.06 -33.60
N GLU A 117 -52.63 -1.70 -34.44
CA GLU A 117 -52.71 -0.53 -35.34
C GLU A 117 -53.81 -0.70 -36.38
N VAL A 118 -53.91 -1.88 -37.01
CA VAL A 118 -54.98 -2.17 -37.98
C VAL A 118 -56.37 -2.10 -37.30
N GLU A 119 -56.49 -2.66 -36.10
CA GLU A 119 -57.71 -2.65 -35.33
C GLU A 119 -58.10 -1.22 -34.89
N PHE A 120 -57.13 -0.45 -34.40
CA PHE A 120 -57.30 0.95 -34.03
C PHE A 120 -57.75 1.79 -35.23
N LYS A 121 -57.13 1.70 -36.40
CA LYS A 121 -57.52 2.42 -37.63
C LYS A 121 -58.91 2.05 -38.08
N ARG A 122 -59.29 0.76 -37.99
CA ARG A 122 -60.65 0.30 -38.29
C ARG A 122 -61.68 0.92 -37.34
N ASN A 123 -61.43 0.83 -36.04
CA ASN A 123 -62.34 1.38 -35.04
C ASN A 123 -62.37 2.92 -35.10
N GLN A 124 -61.30 3.60 -35.45
CA GLN A 124 -61.30 5.04 -35.69
C GLN A 124 -62.27 5.42 -36.84
N SER A 125 -62.17 4.73 -37.99
CA SER A 125 -63.07 4.99 -39.13
C SER A 125 -64.50 4.68 -38.84
N LEU A 126 -64.78 3.67 -38.00
CA LEU A 126 -66.15 3.32 -37.58
C LEU A 126 -66.70 4.34 -36.58
N PHE A 127 -65.90 4.84 -35.70
CA PHE A 127 -66.27 5.88 -34.71
C PHE A 127 -66.57 7.21 -35.41
N GLU A 128 -65.75 7.62 -36.39
CA GLU A 128 -65.93 8.82 -37.20
C GLU A 128 -67.27 8.75 -37.99
N LYS A 129 -67.73 7.52 -38.27
CA LYS A 129 -69.05 7.26 -38.92
C LYS A 129 -70.18 7.02 -37.93
N GLU A 130 -69.91 7.23 -36.62
CA GLU A 130 -70.92 7.01 -35.55
C GLU A 130 -71.45 5.57 -35.44
N ILE A 131 -70.73 4.55 -35.97
CA ILE A 131 -71.13 3.16 -35.97
C ILE A 131 -70.79 2.44 -34.66
N ILE A 132 -69.80 2.85 -33.96
CA ILE A 132 -69.35 2.24 -32.69
C ILE A 132 -69.40 3.24 -31.54
N SER A 133 -69.44 2.71 -30.30
CA SER A 133 -69.45 3.53 -29.09
C SER A 133 -68.08 4.12 -28.83
N LYS A 134 -68.03 5.26 -28.08
CA LYS A 134 -66.76 5.85 -27.62
C LYS A 134 -65.93 4.88 -26.80
N GLN A 135 -66.58 4.04 -25.97
CA GLN A 135 -65.87 3.05 -25.16
C GLN A 135 -65.14 2.00 -26.02
N GLN A 136 -65.71 1.58 -27.15
CA GLN A 136 -65.07 0.64 -28.08
C GLN A 136 -63.86 1.30 -28.77
N PHE A 137 -64.00 2.57 -29.17
CA PHE A 137 -62.88 3.31 -29.73
C PHE A 137 -61.75 3.52 -28.71
N ASP A 138 -62.08 3.95 -27.48
CA ASP A 138 -61.12 4.18 -26.40
C ASP A 138 -60.35 2.87 -26.04
N ASN A 139 -61.06 1.72 -26.02
CA ASN A 139 -60.44 0.41 -25.80
C ASN A 139 -59.46 0.03 -26.94
N ALA A 140 -59.80 0.27 -28.20
CA ALA A 140 -58.91 0.01 -29.33
C ALA A 140 -57.68 0.91 -29.29
N LYS A 141 -57.89 2.18 -28.94
CA LYS A 141 -56.77 3.13 -28.73
C LYS A 141 -55.84 2.70 -27.61
N LEU A 142 -56.41 2.31 -26.45
CA LEU A 142 -55.61 1.82 -25.31
C LEU A 142 -54.78 0.60 -25.70
N SER A 143 -55.39 -0.34 -26.45
CA SER A 143 -54.66 -1.53 -26.93
C SER A 143 -53.51 -1.19 -27.87
N TYR A 144 -53.67 -0.20 -28.74
CA TYR A 144 -52.65 0.32 -29.63
C TYR A 144 -51.51 0.98 -28.83
N ASP A 145 -51.86 1.91 -27.90
CA ASP A 145 -50.91 2.62 -27.05
C ASP A 145 -50.08 1.64 -26.20
N GLN A 146 -50.69 0.60 -25.67
CA GLN A 146 -50.01 -0.48 -24.92
C GLN A 146 -49.04 -1.28 -25.81
N ALA A 147 -49.45 -1.62 -27.02
CA ALA A 147 -48.63 -2.35 -27.97
C ALA A 147 -47.42 -1.51 -28.41
N GLU A 148 -47.61 -0.20 -28.61
CA GLU A 148 -46.52 0.74 -28.92
C GLU A 148 -45.49 0.82 -27.78
N GLN A 149 -45.97 0.93 -26.53
CA GLN A 149 -45.09 0.94 -25.36
C GLN A 149 -44.31 -0.37 -25.21
N ASN A 150 -44.96 -1.52 -25.47
CA ASN A 150 -44.30 -2.83 -25.45
C ASN A 150 -43.17 -2.94 -26.48
N VAL A 151 -43.35 -2.39 -27.70
CA VAL A 151 -42.26 -2.31 -28.71
C VAL A 151 -41.16 -1.42 -28.25
N LYS A 152 -41.44 -0.26 -27.64
CA LYS A 152 -40.45 0.63 -27.09
C LYS A 152 -39.61 -0.05 -26.01
N ASN A 153 -40.25 -0.77 -25.11
CA ASN A 153 -39.56 -1.54 -24.06
C ASN A 153 -38.69 -2.65 -24.66
N ALA A 154 -39.20 -3.44 -25.59
CA ALA A 154 -38.43 -4.52 -26.24
C ALA A 154 -37.25 -4.00 -27.08
N ARG A 155 -37.34 -2.78 -27.67
CA ARG A 155 -36.21 -2.13 -28.33
C ARG A 155 -35.14 -1.72 -27.33
N SER A 156 -35.56 -1.13 -26.21
CA SER A 156 -34.63 -0.75 -25.14
C SER A 156 -33.87 -1.95 -24.57
N ASP A 157 -34.61 -3.05 -24.31
CA ASP A 157 -34.01 -4.31 -23.84
C ASP A 157 -32.97 -4.85 -24.85
N LEU A 158 -33.29 -4.88 -26.13
CA LEU A 158 -32.36 -5.32 -27.17
C LEU A 158 -31.11 -4.40 -27.24
N GLN A 159 -31.33 -3.10 -27.06
CA GLN A 159 -30.24 -2.13 -27.07
C GLN A 159 -29.31 -2.31 -25.86
N ILE A 160 -29.89 -2.53 -24.67
CA ILE A 160 -29.09 -2.83 -23.44
C ILE A 160 -28.24 -4.08 -23.67
N ILE A 161 -28.83 -5.16 -24.21
CA ILE A 161 -28.10 -6.41 -24.45
C ILE A 161 -26.98 -6.21 -25.48
N LYS A 162 -27.18 -5.39 -26.52
CA LYS A 162 -26.18 -5.13 -27.57
C LYS A 162 -25.07 -4.19 -27.13
N LEU A 163 -25.41 -3.12 -26.40
CA LEU A 163 -24.55 -1.98 -26.15
C LEU A 163 -24.23 -1.74 -24.68
N GLY A 164 -24.88 -2.50 -23.78
CA GLY A 164 -24.72 -2.34 -22.34
C GLY A 164 -25.52 -1.20 -21.72
N SER A 165 -26.27 -0.42 -22.54
CA SER A 165 -27.08 0.69 -22.03
C SER A 165 -28.29 0.98 -22.91
N ALA A 166 -29.39 1.51 -22.33
CA ALA A 166 -30.57 1.98 -23.04
C ALA A 166 -30.42 3.49 -23.34
N GLY A 167 -30.37 3.81 -24.62
CA GLY A 167 -30.57 5.12 -25.24
C GLY A 167 -30.03 6.37 -24.57
N GLY A 168 -29.06 7.03 -25.18
CA GLY A 168 -28.54 8.35 -24.78
C GLY A 168 -27.40 8.34 -23.76
N SER A 169 -27.34 7.32 -22.91
CA SER A 169 -26.28 7.14 -21.90
C SER A 169 -25.25 6.06 -22.31
N THR A 170 -25.15 5.75 -23.61
CA THR A 170 -24.24 4.74 -24.16
C THR A 170 -22.77 4.95 -23.80
N ILE A 171 -22.43 6.15 -23.38
CA ILE A 171 -21.07 6.54 -23.02
C ILE A 171 -20.74 6.12 -21.56
N ALA A 172 -21.75 5.96 -20.70
CA ALA A 172 -21.50 5.83 -19.28
C ALA A 172 -20.96 4.46 -18.85
N ASN A 173 -21.48 3.36 -19.44
CA ASN A 173 -21.15 2.02 -18.92
C ASN A 173 -20.00 1.34 -19.66
N THR A 174 -19.75 1.68 -20.93
CA THR A 174 -18.66 1.12 -21.74
C THR A 174 -17.36 1.91 -21.60
N ASN A 175 -17.42 3.16 -21.19
CA ASN A 175 -16.26 4.01 -20.94
C ASN A 175 -15.92 3.97 -19.45
N ILE A 176 -14.82 3.32 -19.14
CA ILE A 176 -14.30 3.24 -17.77
C ILE A 176 -13.55 4.51 -17.46
N ARG A 177 -13.97 5.20 -16.40
CA ARG A 177 -13.44 6.49 -15.98
C ARG A 177 -12.86 6.43 -14.59
N ALA A 178 -11.87 7.28 -14.32
CA ALA A 178 -11.33 7.48 -12.98
C ALA A 178 -12.42 8.00 -12.03
N THR A 179 -12.55 7.38 -10.87
CA THR A 179 -13.48 7.79 -9.82
C THR A 179 -12.84 8.74 -8.81
N VAL A 180 -11.51 8.75 -8.78
CA VAL A 180 -10.68 9.61 -7.92
C VAL A 180 -9.56 10.25 -8.74
N ALA A 181 -8.98 11.33 -8.23
CA ALA A 181 -7.77 11.92 -8.78
C ALA A 181 -6.54 11.24 -8.15
N GLY A 182 -5.48 11.05 -8.92
CA GLY A 182 -4.23 10.44 -8.44
C GLY A 182 -3.34 9.97 -9.56
N THR A 183 -2.36 9.15 -9.20
CA THR A 183 -1.45 8.49 -10.15
C THR A 183 -1.91 7.05 -10.35
N ILE A 184 -1.87 6.58 -11.58
CA ILE A 184 -2.11 5.17 -11.92
C ILE A 184 -0.92 4.35 -11.45
N LEU A 185 -1.14 3.44 -10.51
CA LEU A 185 -0.10 2.56 -9.97
C LEU A 185 0.10 1.34 -10.86
N GLU A 186 -0.99 0.72 -11.32
CA GLU A 186 -0.98 -0.54 -12.03
C GLU A 186 -2.16 -0.64 -12.99
N ILE A 187 -1.94 -1.27 -14.15
CA ILE A 187 -2.95 -1.63 -15.15
C ILE A 187 -2.81 -3.13 -15.45
N PRO A 188 -3.47 -4.02 -14.68
CA PRO A 188 -3.28 -5.48 -14.79
C PRO A 188 -3.93 -6.10 -16.04
N VAL A 189 -4.54 -5.30 -16.91
CA VAL A 189 -5.25 -5.74 -18.11
C VAL A 189 -4.65 -5.16 -19.38
N LYS A 190 -4.88 -5.83 -20.51
CA LYS A 190 -4.42 -5.38 -21.85
C LYS A 190 -5.60 -5.25 -22.82
N GLU A 191 -5.37 -4.52 -23.91
CA GLU A 191 -6.32 -4.50 -25.03
C GLU A 191 -6.56 -5.91 -25.56
N GLY A 192 -7.84 -6.28 -25.69
CA GLY A 192 -8.27 -7.63 -26.05
C GLY A 192 -8.60 -8.55 -24.87
N ASP A 193 -8.25 -8.21 -23.65
CA ASP A 193 -8.56 -9.01 -22.47
C ASP A 193 -10.06 -8.97 -22.14
N GLN A 194 -10.57 -10.10 -21.68
CA GLN A 194 -11.94 -10.20 -21.18
C GLN A 194 -12.01 -9.70 -19.73
N VAL A 195 -12.96 -8.81 -19.47
CA VAL A 195 -13.22 -8.26 -18.13
C VAL A 195 -14.63 -8.56 -17.68
N ILE A 196 -14.78 -8.76 -16.38
CA ILE A 196 -16.04 -9.12 -15.72
C ILE A 196 -16.44 -7.96 -14.80
N GLU A 197 -17.71 -7.59 -14.81
CA GLU A 197 -18.29 -6.57 -13.93
C GLU A 197 -18.21 -6.96 -12.46
N SER A 198 -18.07 -5.97 -11.59
CA SER A 198 -18.20 -6.15 -10.15
C SER A 198 -19.68 -6.25 -9.76
N ASN A 199 -20.04 -7.28 -8.99
CA ASN A 199 -21.37 -7.47 -8.43
C ASN A 199 -21.29 -8.19 -7.06
N ASN A 200 -22.44 -8.45 -6.43
CA ASN A 200 -22.50 -9.08 -5.11
C ASN A 200 -21.88 -10.49 -5.03
N PHE A 201 -21.65 -11.14 -6.15
CA PHE A 201 -21.12 -12.50 -6.24
C PHE A 201 -19.68 -12.53 -6.77
N ASN A 202 -19.22 -11.44 -7.40
CA ASN A 202 -17.91 -11.36 -8.03
C ASN A 202 -17.28 -9.99 -7.78
N ALA A 203 -16.03 -9.99 -7.29
CA ALA A 203 -15.27 -8.77 -7.05
C ALA A 203 -14.99 -7.95 -8.34
N GLY A 204 -15.18 -8.55 -9.51
CA GLY A 204 -14.91 -7.93 -10.81
C GLY A 204 -13.43 -7.92 -11.16
N THR A 205 -13.13 -7.57 -12.42
CA THR A 205 -11.75 -7.41 -12.91
C THR A 205 -11.27 -5.99 -12.64
N THR A 206 -10.13 -5.82 -11.97
CA THR A 206 -9.48 -4.52 -11.81
C THR A 206 -8.91 -4.07 -13.15
N ILE A 207 -9.29 -2.86 -13.61
CA ILE A 207 -8.78 -2.24 -14.85
C ILE A 207 -7.55 -1.42 -14.56
N ALA A 208 -7.58 -0.63 -13.50
CA ALA A 208 -6.48 0.19 -13.04
C ALA A 208 -6.59 0.43 -11.54
N THR A 209 -5.46 0.61 -10.87
CA THR A 209 -5.38 1.04 -9.48
C THR A 209 -4.87 2.48 -9.46
N VAL A 210 -5.61 3.37 -8.81
CA VAL A 210 -5.30 4.81 -8.70
C VAL A 210 -5.08 5.18 -7.25
N ALA A 211 -4.02 5.94 -6.97
CA ALA A 211 -3.71 6.43 -5.62
C ALA A 211 -3.11 7.83 -5.61
N ASP A 212 -3.27 8.53 -4.49
CA ASP A 212 -2.62 9.82 -4.23
C ASP A 212 -1.24 9.59 -3.61
N LEU A 213 -0.18 9.70 -4.39
CA LEU A 213 1.20 9.53 -3.93
C LEU A 213 1.71 10.67 -3.02
N ASN A 214 0.94 11.74 -2.83
CA ASN A 214 1.28 12.77 -1.85
C ASN A 214 0.89 12.38 -0.42
N LYS A 215 0.04 11.35 -0.27
CA LYS A 215 -0.41 10.82 1.01
C LYS A 215 0.08 9.40 1.17
N MET A 216 1.26 9.27 1.73
CA MET A 216 1.88 7.97 1.95
C MET A 216 1.89 7.61 3.43
N ILE A 217 1.71 6.34 3.72
CA ILE A 217 1.82 5.78 5.06
C ILE A 217 2.93 4.73 5.09
N PHE A 218 3.60 4.65 6.23
CA PHE A 218 4.42 3.51 6.56
C PHE A 218 3.53 2.42 7.14
N GLU A 219 3.56 1.25 6.55
CA GLU A 219 2.93 0.04 7.09
C GLU A 219 4.01 -0.94 7.54
N GLY A 220 4.00 -1.30 8.82
CA GLY A 220 4.97 -2.21 9.40
C GLY A 220 4.35 -3.24 10.34
N LYS A 221 5.14 -4.22 10.73
CA LYS A 221 4.74 -5.26 11.66
C LYS A 221 5.64 -5.23 12.90
N VAL A 222 5.03 -5.22 14.09
CA VAL A 222 5.70 -5.15 15.39
C VAL A 222 5.38 -6.39 16.22
N ASP A 223 6.37 -6.88 16.93
CA ASP A 223 6.23 -8.02 17.86
C ASP A 223 5.32 -7.70 19.04
N GLU A 224 4.65 -8.73 19.59
CA GLU A 224 3.79 -8.64 20.79
C GLU A 224 4.53 -8.02 21.99
N ALA A 225 5.81 -8.34 22.18
CA ALA A 225 6.60 -7.82 23.27
C ALA A 225 6.83 -6.30 23.22
N GLU A 226 6.75 -5.69 22.03
CA GLU A 226 7.03 -4.27 21.81
C GLU A 226 5.75 -3.45 21.62
N VAL A 227 4.70 -4.03 21.01
CA VAL A 227 3.45 -3.31 20.71
C VAL A 227 2.81 -2.69 21.95
N SER A 228 2.95 -3.35 23.12
CA SER A 228 2.43 -2.85 24.41
C SER A 228 3.03 -1.51 24.87
N LYS A 229 4.19 -1.14 24.32
CA LYS A 229 4.92 0.11 24.63
C LYS A 229 4.58 1.23 23.65
N LEU A 230 3.86 0.91 22.56
CA LEU A 230 3.53 1.87 21.53
C LEU A 230 2.23 2.59 21.86
N THR A 231 2.17 3.86 21.56
CA THR A 231 0.97 4.68 21.64
C THR A 231 0.78 5.48 20.36
N VAL A 232 -0.48 5.62 19.94
CA VAL A 232 -0.83 6.46 18.78
C VAL A 232 -0.34 7.89 19.00
N GLY A 233 0.25 8.48 17.96
CA GLY A 233 0.84 9.82 18.02
C GLY A 233 2.34 9.85 18.31
N MET A 234 2.99 8.72 18.60
CA MET A 234 4.45 8.65 18.75
C MET A 234 5.17 9.06 17.48
N PRO A 235 6.27 9.82 17.60
CA PRO A 235 7.11 10.16 16.46
C PRO A 235 7.84 8.92 15.93
N LEU A 236 7.89 8.79 14.62
CA LEU A 236 8.63 7.79 13.88
C LEU A 236 9.66 8.50 13.01
N ASN A 237 10.79 7.87 12.82
CA ASN A 237 11.76 8.26 11.81
C ASN A 237 11.84 7.12 10.80
N VAL A 238 11.41 7.39 9.55
CA VAL A 238 11.29 6.39 8.47
C VAL A 238 12.46 6.56 7.51
N ASN A 239 13.26 5.53 7.39
CA ASN A 239 14.33 5.43 6.41
C ASN A 239 13.88 4.50 5.27
N LEU A 240 13.98 4.99 4.03
CA LEU A 240 13.63 4.23 2.83
C LEU A 240 14.86 3.54 2.27
N GLY A 241 14.76 2.24 2.04
CA GLY A 241 15.86 1.46 1.46
C GLY A 241 16.35 1.97 0.09
N ALA A 242 15.45 2.59 -0.67
CA ALA A 242 15.77 3.18 -1.97
C ALA A 242 16.42 4.57 -1.89
N ILE A 243 16.34 5.26 -0.74
CA ILE A 243 16.83 6.64 -0.53
C ILE A 243 17.65 6.65 0.76
N GLN A 244 18.92 6.25 0.67
CA GLN A 244 19.75 5.95 1.85
C GLN A 244 20.17 7.18 2.67
N ASP A 245 20.19 8.37 2.06
CA ASP A 245 20.75 9.58 2.68
C ASP A 245 19.67 10.51 3.30
N LYS A 246 18.42 10.06 3.38
CA LYS A 246 17.32 10.88 3.88
C LYS A 246 16.37 10.08 4.77
N ASP A 247 16.18 10.61 5.96
CA ASP A 247 15.15 10.17 6.89
C ASP A 247 13.89 11.03 6.72
N PHE A 248 12.74 10.40 6.85
CA PHE A 248 11.44 11.07 6.78
C PHE A 248 10.78 11.04 8.13
N ASP A 249 10.37 12.21 8.60
CA ASP A 249 9.56 12.30 9.80
C ASP A 249 8.19 11.67 9.55
N ALA A 250 7.74 10.89 10.52
CA ALA A 250 6.42 10.26 10.47
C ALA A 250 5.80 10.24 11.86
N ARG A 251 4.52 9.93 11.92
CA ARG A 251 3.80 9.80 13.19
C ARG A 251 2.94 8.56 13.19
N LEU A 252 3.03 7.78 14.26
CA LEU A 252 2.22 6.57 14.45
C LEU A 252 0.73 6.93 14.48
N LYS A 253 -0.03 6.46 13.49
CA LYS A 253 -1.45 6.74 13.28
C LYS A 253 -2.34 5.64 13.84
N PHE A 254 -1.94 4.40 13.61
CA PHE A 254 -2.77 3.24 13.92
C PHE A 254 -1.93 2.07 14.43
N ILE A 255 -2.50 1.34 15.38
CA ILE A 255 -1.98 0.07 15.87
C ILE A 255 -3.13 -0.93 15.79
N ALA A 256 -2.94 -2.04 15.07
CA ALA A 256 -3.98 -3.04 14.91
C ALA A 256 -4.35 -3.65 16.28
N PRO A 257 -5.65 -3.74 16.63
CA PRO A 257 -6.10 -4.34 17.90
C PRO A 257 -5.99 -5.86 17.89
N LYS A 258 -5.73 -6.47 16.73
CA LYS A 258 -5.57 -7.92 16.56
C LYS A 258 -4.20 -8.22 15.97
N GLY A 259 -3.46 -9.10 16.64
CA GLY A 259 -2.23 -9.68 16.11
C GLY A 259 -2.53 -10.79 15.10
N ASN A 260 -1.65 -10.94 14.14
CA ASN A 260 -1.64 -12.04 13.19
C ASN A 260 -0.41 -12.91 13.47
N GLU A 261 -0.61 -14.23 13.49
CA GLU A 261 0.49 -15.19 13.62
C GLU A 261 1.19 -15.31 12.25
N ASP A 262 2.47 -15.01 12.24
CA ASP A 262 3.33 -15.14 11.06
C ASP A 262 4.57 -15.95 11.47
N GLN A 263 4.77 -17.13 10.86
CA GLN A 263 5.89 -18.03 11.14
C GLN A 263 6.11 -18.37 12.63
N GLY A 264 5.02 -18.49 13.41
CA GLY A 264 5.08 -18.85 14.83
C GLY A 264 5.32 -17.68 15.79
N THR A 265 5.35 -16.44 15.29
CA THR A 265 5.38 -15.22 16.11
C THR A 265 4.12 -14.39 15.89
N VAL A 266 3.61 -13.80 16.97
CA VAL A 266 2.45 -12.89 16.89
C VAL A 266 2.94 -11.50 16.57
N GLN A 267 2.49 -10.97 15.45
CA GLN A 267 2.83 -9.63 14.97
C GLN A 267 1.60 -8.76 14.84
N PHE A 268 1.76 -7.49 15.18
CA PHE A 268 0.72 -6.46 15.07
C PHE A 268 1.05 -5.49 13.96
N LYS A 269 0.08 -5.24 13.10
CA LYS A 269 0.19 -4.21 12.06
C LYS A 269 0.18 -2.84 12.71
N ILE A 270 1.10 -1.98 12.29
CA ILE A 270 1.12 -0.55 12.62
C ILE A 270 1.14 0.28 11.35
N GLU A 271 0.54 1.47 11.44
CA GLU A 271 0.56 2.45 10.35
C GLU A 271 1.01 3.80 10.89
N GLY A 272 1.83 4.50 10.11
CA GLY A 272 2.31 5.84 10.43
C GLY A 272 2.20 6.77 9.24
N ASP A 273 1.66 7.97 9.45
CA ASP A 273 1.63 9.01 8.42
C ASP A 273 3.05 9.52 8.16
N VAL A 274 3.51 9.42 6.92
CA VAL A 274 4.84 9.86 6.50
C VAL A 274 4.74 11.29 5.93
N TYR A 275 5.51 12.22 6.47
CA TYR A 275 5.55 13.59 5.99
C TYR A 275 6.56 13.71 4.84
N LEU A 276 6.03 13.74 3.63
CA LEU A 276 6.84 13.83 2.43
C LEU A 276 7.23 15.27 2.11
N ASP A 277 8.45 15.43 1.65
CA ASP A 277 8.89 16.67 1.02
C ASP A 277 8.56 16.57 -0.49
N ASN A 278 7.81 17.53 -1.02
CA ASN A 278 7.38 17.57 -2.43
C ASN A 278 8.52 17.55 -3.47
N SER A 279 9.77 17.56 -3.02
CA SER A 279 10.95 17.50 -3.88
C SER A 279 11.34 16.09 -4.33
N ILE A 280 10.78 15.03 -3.70
CA ILE A 280 11.18 13.64 -3.92
C ILE A 280 9.97 12.80 -4.30
N PHE A 281 10.07 12.16 -5.46
CA PHE A 281 9.07 11.20 -5.91
C PHE A 281 9.32 9.83 -5.25
N ILE A 282 8.39 9.40 -4.41
CA ILE A 282 8.43 8.09 -3.74
C ILE A 282 7.44 7.15 -4.44
N ARG A 283 7.93 5.97 -4.81
CA ARG A 283 7.07 4.93 -5.38
C ARG A 283 6.40 4.11 -4.29
N ALA A 284 5.16 3.72 -4.53
CA ALA A 284 4.44 2.78 -3.68
C ALA A 284 5.21 1.45 -3.55
N GLY A 285 5.21 0.86 -2.36
CA GLY A 285 5.86 -0.43 -2.10
C GLY A 285 7.37 -0.36 -1.78
N TYR A 286 7.96 0.83 -1.62
CA TYR A 286 9.35 0.91 -1.16
C TYR A 286 9.50 0.32 0.23
N SER A 287 10.49 -0.56 0.40
CA SER A 287 10.88 -1.08 1.71
C SER A 287 11.38 0.04 2.60
N ALA A 288 10.96 0.03 3.85
CA ALA A 288 11.26 1.06 4.82
C ALA A 288 11.56 0.48 6.20
N ASN A 289 12.42 1.16 6.95
CA ASN A 289 12.67 0.89 8.36
C ASN A 289 12.22 2.09 9.18
N ALA A 290 11.27 1.89 10.07
CA ALA A 290 10.82 2.93 10.99
C ALA A 290 11.49 2.77 12.35
N SER A 291 12.18 3.80 12.81
CA SER A 291 12.76 3.88 14.14
C SER A 291 11.78 4.58 15.07
N LEU A 292 11.40 3.89 16.16
CA LEU A 292 10.51 4.42 17.20
C LEU A 292 11.30 4.65 18.49
N VAL A 293 11.13 5.80 19.10
CA VAL A 293 11.71 6.10 20.41
C VAL A 293 10.73 5.61 21.49
N LEU A 294 11.05 4.50 22.14
CA LEU A 294 10.22 3.92 23.20
C LEU A 294 10.38 4.65 24.54
N GLU A 295 11.58 5.09 24.84
CA GLU A 295 11.91 5.78 26.07
C GLU A 295 13.05 6.78 25.79
N LYS A 296 12.90 7.99 26.30
CA LYS A 296 13.92 9.04 26.24
C LYS A 296 14.21 9.54 27.62
N LYS A 297 15.49 9.59 27.97
CA LYS A 297 15.98 10.20 29.22
C LYS A 297 16.92 11.33 28.84
N ASP A 298 16.52 12.54 29.10
CA ASP A 298 17.34 13.73 28.87
C ASP A 298 18.18 14.07 30.09
N SER A 299 19.33 14.66 29.85
CA SER A 299 20.24 15.15 30.90
C SER A 299 20.71 14.07 31.88
N VAL A 300 20.99 12.88 31.40
CA VAL A 300 21.59 11.81 32.19
C VAL A 300 23.11 11.87 32.09
N MET A 301 23.79 11.58 33.22
CA MET A 301 25.23 11.43 33.23
C MET A 301 25.60 10.10 32.56
N GLY A 302 26.31 10.18 31.43
CA GLY A 302 26.73 9.01 30.67
C GLY A 302 28.23 8.87 30.62
N ILE A 303 28.68 7.64 30.48
CA ILE A 303 30.08 7.25 30.25
C ILE A 303 30.14 6.34 29.02
N SER A 304 31.31 6.26 28.40
CA SER A 304 31.53 5.33 27.29
C SER A 304 31.38 3.87 27.79
N GLU A 305 30.71 3.03 27.04
CA GLU A 305 30.60 1.60 27.30
C GLU A 305 31.97 0.90 27.42
N ALA A 306 32.96 1.40 26.70
CA ALA A 306 34.35 0.89 26.75
C ALA A 306 35.00 0.99 28.14
N LEU A 307 34.48 1.85 29.03
CA LEU A 307 34.98 2.01 30.40
C LEU A 307 34.28 1.09 31.41
N LEU A 308 33.20 0.42 30.97
CA LEU A 308 32.41 -0.46 31.83
C LEU A 308 33.15 -1.78 32.03
N GLN A 309 33.42 -2.14 33.27
CA GLN A 309 33.98 -3.44 33.66
C GLN A 309 32.95 -4.22 34.46
N PHE A 310 33.08 -5.53 34.46
CA PHE A 310 32.19 -6.42 35.19
C PHE A 310 32.98 -7.22 36.19
N ASP A 311 32.50 -7.26 37.45
CA ASP A 311 33.11 -8.10 38.46
C ASP A 311 33.00 -9.56 38.08
N LYS A 312 34.10 -10.30 38.24
CA LYS A 312 34.20 -11.72 37.78
C LYS A 312 33.34 -12.68 38.62
N ILE A 313 32.92 -12.28 39.81
CA ILE A 313 32.19 -13.15 40.76
C ILE A 313 30.68 -12.78 40.78
N SER A 314 30.41 -11.48 40.97
CA SER A 314 29.02 -10.97 41.07
C SER A 314 28.41 -10.56 39.73
N ASN A 315 29.24 -10.37 38.68
CA ASN A 315 28.86 -9.85 37.37
C ASN A 315 28.21 -8.44 37.46
N ASP A 316 28.48 -7.71 38.53
CA ASP A 316 28.06 -6.32 38.69
C ASP A 316 28.88 -5.39 37.86
N PRO A 317 28.29 -4.41 37.14
CA PRO A 317 29.03 -3.43 36.38
C PRO A 317 29.70 -2.39 37.31
N TYR A 318 30.96 -2.09 37.06
CA TYR A 318 31.70 -1.04 37.78
C TYR A 318 32.60 -0.24 36.83
N VAL A 319 33.01 0.93 37.27
CA VAL A 319 34.02 1.77 36.63
C VAL A 319 35.15 2.14 37.59
N GLU A 320 36.35 2.21 37.10
CA GLU A 320 37.48 2.68 37.88
C GLU A 320 37.51 4.22 37.86
N VAL A 321 37.70 4.83 39.02
CA VAL A 321 37.75 6.30 39.16
C VAL A 321 39.13 6.70 39.64
N LYS A 322 39.75 7.70 38.96
CA LYS A 322 41.02 8.26 39.42
C LYS A 322 40.82 8.96 40.75
N ASN A 323 41.47 8.49 41.75
CA ASN A 323 41.45 9.10 43.11
C ASN A 323 42.69 10.02 43.27
N ASP A 324 42.47 11.30 43.53
CA ASP A 324 43.51 12.30 43.71
C ASP A 324 44.12 12.26 45.15
N LYS A 325 44.29 11.05 45.71
CA LYS A 325 44.99 10.89 47.00
C LYS A 325 46.41 10.44 46.82
#